data_e0eead8469ba077787454a5fb90e7653
#
_entry.id   e0eead8469ba077787454a5fb90e7653
#
_cell.length_a   1.000
_cell.length_b   1.000
_cell.length_c   1.000
_cell.angle_alpha   90.00
_cell.angle_beta   90.00
_cell.angle_gamma   90.00
#
_symmetry.space_group_name_H-M   'P 1'
#
loop_
_entity.id
_entity.type
_entity.pdbx_description
1 polymer ?
#
loop_
_entity_poly.entity_id
_entity_poly.type
_entity_poly.pdbx_seq_one_letter_code
_entity_poly.pdbx_strand_id
1 'polypeptide(L)'
;MHPGWLSNAYLVADRPGGTGVFVDSGAPLEPLLRSVEERELTVTHLLVTHGHGDHTAGNELLRRRFGLETVERPRDPFQTGGLTIEVLPTPGHSNDSLSFLVNGNVCFSGDVLFAGSVGGSSSSYADLRRSIMEVLLTLPPETRLLPGHTDETSVGREWQQNPFVRVWRGLDPEGEERCSVGGRGARLVLWARDYDGGFKALVRFDDDGDQVVGGSRVERQL
;
A
#
# COMPACT_ATOMS: atom_id res chain seq x y z
N MET A 1 -9.11 -8.19 6.99
CA MET A 1 -8.12 -8.81 6.09
C MET A 1 -8.73 -10.02 5.38
N HIS A 2 -8.47 -10.22 4.10
CA HIS A 2 -8.95 -11.37 3.32
C HIS A 2 -8.11 -12.62 3.65
N PRO A 3 -8.72 -13.79 3.98
CA PRO A 3 -7.98 -14.95 4.44
C PRO A 3 -7.08 -15.60 3.38
N GLY A 4 -7.38 -15.43 2.09
CA GLY A 4 -6.59 -16.00 0.99
C GLY A 4 -5.65 -14.98 0.34
N TRP A 5 -6.07 -13.74 0.20
CA TRP A 5 -5.25 -12.67 -0.40
C TRP A 5 -4.47 -11.87 0.63
N LEU A 6 -4.86 -11.96 1.91
CA LEU A 6 -4.29 -11.17 3.00
C LEU A 6 -4.44 -9.64 2.80
N SER A 7 -5.35 -9.23 1.91
CA SER A 7 -5.62 -7.82 1.64
C SER A 7 -6.54 -7.20 2.68
N ASN A 8 -6.39 -5.89 2.87
CA ASN A 8 -7.21 -5.07 3.73
C ASN A 8 -8.25 -4.29 2.92
N ALA A 9 -9.38 -4.02 3.56
CA ALA A 9 -10.33 -2.99 3.16
C ALA A 9 -10.71 -2.19 4.41
N TYR A 10 -11.00 -0.90 4.24
CA TYR A 10 -11.23 -0.02 5.37
C TYR A 10 -12.53 0.78 5.21
N LEU A 11 -13.11 1.14 6.35
CA LEU A 11 -14.19 2.11 6.47
C LEU A 11 -13.71 3.23 7.39
N VAL A 12 -13.70 4.44 6.89
CA VAL A 12 -13.34 5.65 7.64
C VAL A 12 -14.56 6.51 7.79
N ALA A 13 -14.82 6.98 8.99
CA ALA A 13 -15.96 7.86 9.27
C ALA A 13 -15.54 9.04 10.17
N ASP A 14 -16.18 10.18 9.98
CA ASP A 14 -15.93 11.37 10.78
C ASP A 14 -16.51 11.25 12.20
N ARG A 15 -17.68 10.62 12.36
CA ARG A 15 -18.35 10.36 13.63
C ARG A 15 -19.50 9.35 13.45
N PRO A 16 -20.02 8.75 14.51
CA PRO A 16 -21.30 8.03 14.45
C PRO A 16 -22.43 8.95 13.93
N GLY A 17 -23.30 8.41 13.08
CA GLY A 17 -24.36 9.17 12.38
C GLY A 17 -23.84 10.14 11.32
N GLY A 18 -22.55 10.12 11.05
CA GLY A 18 -21.88 11.04 10.12
C GLY A 18 -21.60 10.46 8.75
N THR A 19 -20.53 10.97 8.13
CA THR A 19 -20.13 10.57 6.79
C THR A 19 -18.99 9.55 6.85
N GLY A 20 -19.10 8.51 6.00
CA GLY A 20 -18.08 7.49 5.82
C GLY A 20 -17.59 7.37 4.38
N VAL A 21 -16.39 6.82 4.23
CA VAL A 21 -15.80 6.44 2.94
C VAL A 21 -15.20 5.04 3.06
N PHE A 22 -15.29 4.24 2.01
CA PHE A 22 -14.53 2.99 1.91
C PHE A 22 -13.17 3.24 1.27
N VAL A 23 -12.17 2.47 1.70
CA VAL A 23 -10.86 2.38 1.02
C VAL A 23 -10.63 0.92 0.67
N ASP A 24 -10.54 0.64 -0.61
CA ASP A 24 -10.51 -0.68 -1.22
C ASP A 24 -11.70 -1.57 -0.83
N SER A 25 -11.82 -2.72 -1.47
CA SER A 25 -12.97 -3.60 -1.29
C SER A 25 -12.67 -5.09 -1.49
N GLY A 26 -11.40 -5.47 -1.51
CA GLY A 26 -11.00 -6.85 -1.76
C GLY A 26 -11.10 -7.77 -0.54
N ALA A 27 -11.08 -7.22 0.68
CA ALA A 27 -11.32 -7.98 1.90
C ALA A 27 -12.83 -8.26 2.11
N PRO A 28 -13.21 -9.22 2.98
CA PRO A 28 -14.61 -9.46 3.33
C PRO A 28 -15.29 -8.18 3.81
N LEU A 29 -16.36 -7.78 3.14
CA LEU A 29 -17.04 -6.50 3.39
C LEU A 29 -18.08 -6.55 4.53
N GLU A 30 -18.55 -7.73 4.94
CA GLU A 30 -19.61 -7.88 5.93
C GLU A 30 -19.33 -7.14 7.25
N PRO A 31 -18.12 -7.16 7.83
CA PRO A 31 -17.84 -6.41 9.06
C PRO A 31 -17.95 -4.90 8.84
N LEU A 32 -17.51 -4.40 7.67
CA LEU A 32 -17.58 -2.98 7.32
C LEU A 32 -19.01 -2.55 7.05
N LEU A 33 -19.79 -3.37 6.32
CA LEU A 33 -21.22 -3.12 6.06
C LEU A 33 -22.04 -3.08 7.35
N ARG A 34 -21.77 -3.98 8.28
CA ARG A 34 -22.37 -3.97 9.61
C ARG A 34 -22.02 -2.68 10.36
N SER A 35 -20.76 -2.25 10.31
CA SER A 35 -20.34 -0.99 10.94
C SER A 35 -21.02 0.23 10.34
N VAL A 36 -21.34 0.23 9.04
CA VAL A 36 -22.14 1.29 8.40
C VAL A 36 -23.52 1.34 9.02
N GLU A 37 -24.21 0.20 9.19
CA GLU A 37 -25.55 0.10 9.75
C GLU A 37 -25.57 0.46 11.24
N GLU A 38 -24.70 -0.16 12.06
CA GLU A 38 -24.64 0.05 13.51
C GLU A 38 -24.28 1.48 13.90
N ARG A 39 -23.52 2.17 13.06
CA ARG A 39 -23.10 3.57 13.29
C ARG A 39 -23.94 4.58 12.52
N GLU A 40 -24.97 4.13 11.79
CA GLU A 40 -25.88 4.95 10.98
C GLU A 40 -25.12 5.89 10.01
N LEU A 41 -24.08 5.37 9.35
CA LEU A 41 -23.22 6.19 8.48
C LEU A 41 -23.85 6.44 7.10
N THR A 42 -23.69 7.66 6.61
CA THR A 42 -23.93 7.99 5.21
C THR A 42 -22.62 7.82 4.44
N VAL A 43 -22.51 6.75 3.65
CA VAL A 43 -21.29 6.48 2.85
C VAL A 43 -21.38 7.21 1.52
N THR A 44 -20.31 7.91 1.14
CA THR A 44 -20.30 8.80 -0.03
C THR A 44 -19.30 8.39 -1.11
N HIS A 45 -18.14 7.87 -0.72
CA HIS A 45 -17.05 7.57 -1.66
C HIS A 45 -16.49 6.17 -1.46
N LEU A 46 -15.95 5.64 -2.55
CA LEU A 46 -15.05 4.49 -2.60
C LEU A 46 -13.70 4.97 -3.12
N LEU A 47 -12.68 4.94 -2.27
CA LEU A 47 -11.30 5.26 -2.60
C LEU A 47 -10.61 3.98 -3.02
N VAL A 48 -10.04 3.93 -4.22
CA VAL A 48 -9.37 2.74 -4.77
C VAL A 48 -7.88 3.01 -4.85
N THR A 49 -7.09 2.26 -4.09
CA THR A 49 -5.64 2.47 -4.06
C THR A 49 -4.99 2.07 -5.39
N HIS A 50 -5.44 0.99 -6.00
CA HIS A 50 -5.00 0.54 -7.32
C HIS A 50 -5.91 -0.58 -7.88
N GLY A 51 -5.73 -0.94 -9.15
CA GLY A 51 -6.63 -1.81 -9.90
C GLY A 51 -6.48 -3.32 -9.70
N HIS A 52 -5.64 -3.82 -8.78
CA HIS A 52 -5.52 -5.25 -8.55
C HIS A 52 -6.80 -5.85 -7.95
N GLY A 53 -7.09 -7.12 -8.32
CA GLY A 53 -8.36 -7.77 -7.98
C GLY A 53 -8.60 -7.94 -6.48
N ASP A 54 -7.55 -8.15 -5.70
CA ASP A 54 -7.59 -8.26 -4.25
C ASP A 54 -7.82 -6.91 -3.52
N HIS A 55 -7.88 -5.80 -4.26
CA HIS A 55 -8.29 -4.48 -3.76
C HIS A 55 -9.65 -4.03 -4.31
N THR A 56 -10.10 -4.62 -5.43
CA THR A 56 -11.26 -4.12 -6.17
C THR A 56 -12.44 -5.08 -6.27
N ALA A 57 -12.31 -6.31 -5.76
CA ALA A 57 -13.30 -7.38 -5.95
C ALA A 57 -14.73 -7.02 -5.50
N GLY A 58 -14.89 -6.17 -4.49
CA GLY A 58 -16.17 -5.71 -3.97
C GLY A 58 -16.66 -4.37 -4.51
N ASN A 59 -15.92 -3.71 -5.40
CA ASN A 59 -16.25 -2.36 -5.89
C ASN A 59 -17.67 -2.25 -6.43
N GLU A 60 -18.06 -3.20 -7.26
CA GLU A 60 -19.39 -3.18 -7.89
C GLU A 60 -20.51 -3.36 -6.87
N LEU A 61 -20.33 -4.21 -5.87
CA LEU A 61 -21.28 -4.39 -4.77
C LEU A 61 -21.48 -3.08 -4.01
N LEU A 62 -20.36 -2.42 -3.63
CA LEU A 62 -20.42 -1.15 -2.88
C LEU A 62 -21.07 -0.03 -3.71
N ARG A 63 -20.71 0.10 -4.98
CA ARG A 63 -21.31 1.10 -5.89
C ARG A 63 -22.83 0.91 -6.01
N ARG A 64 -23.30 -0.32 -6.22
CA ARG A 64 -24.74 -0.62 -6.34
C ARG A 64 -25.50 -0.37 -5.05
N ARG A 65 -24.88 -0.73 -3.90
CA ARG A 65 -25.55 -0.62 -2.60
C ARG A 65 -25.71 0.82 -2.13
N PHE A 66 -24.69 1.67 -2.36
CA PHE A 66 -24.62 3.01 -1.77
C PHE A 66 -24.58 4.15 -2.79
N GLY A 67 -24.47 3.87 -4.09
CA GLY A 67 -24.37 4.91 -5.11
C GLY A 67 -23.10 5.76 -5.01
N LEU A 68 -21.96 5.13 -4.67
CA LEU A 68 -20.72 5.83 -4.32
C LEU A 68 -20.07 6.53 -5.50
N GLU A 69 -19.50 7.72 -5.27
CA GLU A 69 -18.47 8.30 -6.13
C GLU A 69 -17.17 7.49 -5.95
N THR A 70 -16.56 7.07 -7.05
CA THR A 70 -15.29 6.31 -7.00
C THR A 70 -14.12 7.22 -7.31
N VAL A 71 -13.12 7.21 -6.43
CA VAL A 71 -11.84 7.91 -6.62
C VAL A 71 -10.76 6.87 -6.91
N GLU A 72 -10.38 6.77 -8.18
CA GLU A 72 -9.40 5.81 -8.72
C GLU A 72 -8.39 6.50 -9.67
N ARG A 73 -8.33 7.83 -9.61
CA ARG A 73 -7.41 8.67 -10.40
C ARG A 73 -6.96 9.86 -9.58
N PRO A 74 -5.78 10.44 -9.87
CA PRO A 74 -5.34 11.67 -9.23
C PRO A 74 -6.38 12.78 -9.39
N ARG A 75 -6.63 13.51 -8.32
CA ARG A 75 -7.52 14.68 -8.29
C ARG A 75 -7.07 15.64 -7.18
N ASP A 76 -7.59 16.85 -7.20
CA ASP A 76 -7.39 17.82 -6.12
C ASP A 76 -7.98 17.29 -4.80
N PRO A 77 -7.43 17.71 -3.64
CA PRO A 77 -8.01 17.42 -2.34
C PRO A 77 -9.49 17.80 -2.27
N PHE A 78 -10.29 17.01 -1.59
CA PHE A 78 -11.72 17.25 -1.44
C PHE A 78 -12.21 16.96 -0.02
N GLN A 79 -13.43 17.43 0.28
CA GLN A 79 -14.09 17.21 1.55
C GLN A 79 -15.40 16.46 1.37
N THR A 80 -15.69 15.56 2.32
CA THR A 80 -16.97 14.90 2.44
C THR A 80 -17.32 14.71 3.92
N GLY A 81 -18.44 15.31 4.35
CA GLY A 81 -18.73 15.44 5.78
C GLY A 81 -17.59 16.14 6.53
N GLY A 82 -17.13 15.53 7.62
CA GLY A 82 -15.98 15.99 8.39
C GLY A 82 -14.63 15.40 7.95
N LEU A 83 -14.58 14.72 6.79
CA LEU A 83 -13.36 14.13 6.25
C LEU A 83 -12.76 15.04 5.17
N THR A 84 -11.47 15.38 5.32
CA THR A 84 -10.64 15.99 4.27
C THR A 84 -9.76 14.90 3.69
N ILE A 85 -9.78 14.71 2.36
CA ILE A 85 -9.07 13.63 1.67
C ILE A 85 -8.12 14.24 0.66
N GLU A 86 -6.83 13.96 0.83
CA GLU A 86 -5.79 14.27 -0.13
C GLU A 86 -5.44 13.00 -0.92
N VAL A 87 -5.41 13.12 -2.24
CA VAL A 87 -5.10 12.02 -3.15
C VAL A 87 -3.65 12.15 -3.59
N LEU A 88 -2.80 11.25 -3.13
CA LEU A 88 -1.36 11.26 -3.38
C LEU A 88 -1.04 10.22 -4.47
N PRO A 89 -0.60 10.63 -5.68
CA PRO A 89 -0.08 9.69 -6.67
C PRO A 89 1.18 9.01 -6.14
N THR A 90 1.13 7.68 -6.07
CA THR A 90 2.24 6.85 -5.55
C THR A 90 2.52 5.65 -6.48
N PRO A 91 2.86 5.91 -7.78
CA PRO A 91 3.11 4.85 -8.74
C PRO A 91 4.35 4.02 -8.38
N GLY A 92 4.46 2.81 -8.99
CA GLY A 92 5.64 1.95 -8.89
C GLY A 92 5.30 0.51 -8.58
N HIS A 93 4.42 0.23 -7.63
CA HIS A 93 3.78 -1.08 -7.49
C HIS A 93 2.88 -1.35 -8.71
N SER A 94 2.01 -0.43 -9.01
CA SER A 94 1.29 -0.32 -10.28
C SER A 94 1.32 1.13 -10.78
N ASN A 95 1.00 1.35 -12.07
CA ASN A 95 1.01 2.69 -12.66
C ASN A 95 -0.10 3.58 -12.11
N ASP A 96 -1.19 2.99 -11.66
CA ASP A 96 -2.38 3.64 -11.13
C ASP A 96 -2.41 3.77 -9.60
N SER A 97 -1.30 3.39 -8.92
CA SER A 97 -1.25 3.41 -7.46
C SER A 97 -1.45 4.82 -6.90
N LEU A 98 -2.38 4.90 -5.94
CA LEU A 98 -2.72 6.08 -5.15
C LEU A 98 -2.60 5.77 -3.67
N SER A 99 -2.20 6.77 -2.90
CA SER A 99 -2.35 6.77 -1.45
C SER A 99 -3.35 7.87 -1.04
N PHE A 100 -4.07 7.66 0.05
CA PHE A 100 -5.09 8.62 0.51
C PHE A 100 -4.74 9.10 1.91
N LEU A 101 -4.43 10.39 2.05
CA LEU A 101 -4.22 11.01 3.35
C LEU A 101 -5.53 11.62 3.83
N VAL A 102 -6.03 11.11 4.96
CA VAL A 102 -7.29 11.55 5.56
C VAL A 102 -7.00 12.39 6.79
N ASN A 103 -7.60 13.60 6.83
CA ASN A 103 -7.46 14.58 7.91
C ASN A 103 -6.00 14.87 8.31
N GLY A 104 -5.05 14.71 7.39
CA GLY A 104 -3.63 14.99 7.60
C GLY A 104 -2.90 14.04 8.54
N ASN A 105 -3.54 12.96 9.03
CA ASN A 105 -2.97 12.10 10.07
C ASN A 105 -3.11 10.59 9.86
N VAL A 106 -3.91 10.15 8.91
CA VAL A 106 -4.07 8.73 8.54
C VAL A 106 -3.87 8.59 7.04
N CYS A 107 -2.89 7.79 6.62
CA CYS A 107 -2.60 7.54 5.22
C CYS A 107 -2.83 6.07 4.87
N PHE A 108 -3.68 5.84 3.87
CA PHE A 108 -3.90 4.52 3.26
C PHE A 108 -2.93 4.36 2.11
N SER A 109 -1.89 3.56 2.29
CA SER A 109 -0.76 3.45 1.36
C SER A 109 -0.95 2.40 0.26
N GLY A 110 -2.05 1.64 0.29
CA GLY A 110 -2.22 0.50 -0.62
C GLY A 110 -1.00 -0.41 -0.59
N ASP A 111 -0.57 -0.86 -1.76
CA ASP A 111 0.58 -1.77 -1.90
C ASP A 111 1.92 -1.07 -2.17
N VAL A 112 2.06 0.14 -1.65
CA VAL A 112 3.32 0.90 -1.81
C VAL A 112 4.26 0.68 -0.62
N LEU A 113 3.77 0.89 0.61
CA LEU A 113 4.55 0.78 1.83
C LEU A 113 3.80 -0.02 2.89
N PHE A 114 4.43 -1.05 3.43
CA PHE A 114 3.91 -1.96 4.45
C PHE A 114 4.65 -1.81 5.78
N ALA A 115 4.13 -2.42 6.83
CA ALA A 115 4.86 -2.56 8.10
C ALA A 115 6.08 -3.47 7.89
N GLY A 116 7.27 -2.87 7.84
CA GLY A 116 8.55 -3.56 7.68
C GLY A 116 8.84 -4.12 6.28
N SER A 117 8.02 -3.80 5.27
CA SER A 117 8.21 -4.24 3.88
C SER A 117 7.74 -3.17 2.89
N VAL A 118 7.82 -3.45 1.61
CA VAL A 118 7.33 -2.58 0.53
C VAL A 118 6.66 -3.42 -0.56
N GLY A 119 5.84 -2.81 -1.40
CA GLY A 119 5.26 -3.46 -2.56
C GLY A 119 6.29 -3.96 -3.57
N GLY A 120 5.93 -4.95 -4.38
CA GLY A 120 6.74 -5.31 -5.54
C GLY A 120 6.76 -4.18 -6.57
N SER A 121 7.90 -3.95 -7.23
CA SER A 121 8.02 -2.92 -8.27
C SER A 121 7.56 -3.43 -9.64
N SER A 122 6.28 -3.78 -9.72
CA SER A 122 5.73 -4.43 -10.94
C SER A 122 5.67 -3.49 -12.15
N SER A 123 5.56 -2.18 -11.92
CA SER A 123 5.56 -1.19 -12.99
C SER A 123 6.89 -0.44 -13.08
N SER A 124 7.43 0.07 -11.97
CA SER A 124 8.68 0.84 -11.96
C SER A 124 9.31 0.86 -10.57
N TYR A 125 10.56 0.38 -10.46
CA TYR A 125 11.31 0.47 -9.21
C TYR A 125 11.63 1.93 -8.83
N ALA A 126 12.04 2.73 -9.80
CA ALA A 126 12.39 4.13 -9.54
C ALA A 126 11.19 4.92 -9.03
N ASP A 127 10.00 4.66 -9.58
CA ASP A 127 8.77 5.30 -9.13
C ASP A 127 8.33 4.78 -7.76
N LEU A 128 8.40 3.47 -7.49
CA LEU A 128 8.11 2.91 -6.17
C LEU A 128 8.99 3.54 -5.09
N ARG A 129 10.31 3.55 -5.32
CA ARG A 129 11.24 4.16 -4.38
C ARG A 129 10.96 5.65 -4.18
N ARG A 130 10.68 6.41 -5.25
CA ARG A 130 10.31 7.83 -5.17
C ARG A 130 9.02 8.03 -4.39
N SER A 131 7.97 7.26 -4.68
CA SER A 131 6.69 7.31 -3.99
C SER A 131 6.85 7.08 -2.48
N ILE A 132 7.70 6.13 -2.09
CA ILE A 132 7.99 5.87 -0.68
C ILE A 132 8.81 7.01 -0.06
N MET A 133 9.96 7.35 -0.66
CA MET A 133 10.95 8.23 -0.04
C MET A 133 10.57 9.72 -0.10
N GLU A 134 9.91 10.15 -1.18
CA GLU A 134 9.67 11.57 -1.48
C GLU A 134 8.20 11.97 -1.36
N VAL A 135 7.28 11.00 -1.16
CA VAL A 135 5.86 11.28 -0.91
C VAL A 135 5.46 10.75 0.47
N LEU A 136 5.46 9.43 0.70
CA LEU A 136 4.91 8.86 1.93
C LEU A 136 5.77 9.18 3.16
N LEU A 137 7.09 9.04 3.07
CA LEU A 137 8.00 9.26 4.20
C LEU A 137 8.35 10.75 4.44
N THR A 138 7.76 11.68 3.67
CA THR A 138 7.80 13.12 3.97
C THR A 138 6.61 13.59 4.80
N LEU A 139 5.59 12.76 4.98
CA LEU A 139 4.48 13.02 5.90
C LEU A 139 4.98 13.08 7.35
N PRO A 140 4.26 13.75 8.25
CA PRO A 140 4.61 13.81 9.67
C PRO A 140 4.91 12.42 10.27
N PRO A 141 5.93 12.25 11.11
CA PRO A 141 6.32 10.94 11.65
C PRO A 141 5.20 10.20 12.40
N GLU A 142 4.27 10.93 13.00
CA GLU A 142 3.10 10.42 13.71
C GLU A 142 1.96 9.98 12.78
N THR A 143 2.05 10.27 11.48
CA THR A 143 1.03 9.81 10.51
C THR A 143 0.93 8.29 10.54
N ARG A 144 -0.27 7.81 10.83
CA ARG A 144 -0.58 6.37 10.78
C ARG A 144 -0.64 5.92 9.33
N LEU A 145 0.00 4.80 9.05
CA LEU A 145 -0.04 4.14 7.74
C LEU A 145 -0.90 2.88 7.84
N LEU A 146 -1.93 2.82 7.02
CA LEU A 146 -2.84 1.69 6.88
C LEU A 146 -2.64 1.08 5.48
N PRO A 147 -1.83 0.01 5.38
CA PRO A 147 -1.44 -0.55 4.10
C PRO A 147 -2.50 -1.48 3.52
N GLY A 148 -2.33 -1.83 2.23
CA GLY A 148 -3.16 -2.81 1.55
C GLY A 148 -3.04 -4.22 2.11
N HIS A 149 -1.91 -4.53 2.73
CA HIS A 149 -1.63 -5.77 3.47
C HIS A 149 -0.99 -5.46 4.82
N THR A 150 -0.99 -6.41 5.75
CA THR A 150 -0.44 -6.34 7.11
C THR A 150 -1.22 -5.44 8.10
N ASP A 151 -0.64 -5.30 9.28
CA ASP A 151 -1.11 -4.41 10.33
C ASP A 151 -0.73 -2.96 10.02
N GLU A 152 -1.34 -2.04 10.74
CA GLU A 152 -0.99 -0.62 10.69
C GLU A 152 0.44 -0.37 11.20
N THR A 153 1.03 0.71 10.70
CA THR A 153 2.31 1.21 11.12
C THR A 153 2.30 2.75 11.19
N SER A 154 3.45 3.39 11.19
CA SER A 154 3.57 4.85 11.10
C SER A 154 4.74 5.26 10.23
N VAL A 155 4.67 6.48 9.69
CA VAL A 155 5.76 7.08 8.90
C VAL A 155 7.09 7.04 9.68
N GLY A 156 7.08 7.46 10.94
CA GLY A 156 8.29 7.47 11.78
C GLY A 156 8.87 6.08 12.03
N ARG A 157 8.02 5.06 12.21
CA ARG A 157 8.49 3.67 12.37
C ARG A 157 9.12 3.16 11.08
N GLU A 158 8.47 3.34 9.95
CA GLU A 158 9.00 2.86 8.67
C GLU A 158 10.27 3.61 8.27
N TRP A 159 10.35 4.92 8.53
CA TRP A 159 11.58 5.67 8.33
C TRP A 159 12.77 5.11 9.12
N GLN A 160 12.56 4.64 10.34
CA GLN A 160 13.62 4.16 11.22
C GLN A 160 13.94 2.67 11.04
N GLN A 161 12.93 1.83 10.80
CA GLN A 161 13.02 0.38 10.97
C GLN A 161 12.82 -0.42 9.68
N ASN A 162 12.17 0.15 8.64
CA ASN A 162 11.92 -0.58 7.40
C ASN A 162 13.26 -0.93 6.71
N PRO A 163 13.56 -2.22 6.46
CA PRO A 163 14.86 -2.64 5.94
C PRO A 163 15.15 -2.08 4.55
N PHE A 164 14.14 -1.92 3.69
CA PHE A 164 14.29 -1.30 2.37
C PHE A 164 14.68 0.17 2.49
N VAL A 165 13.96 0.90 3.33
CA VAL A 165 14.23 2.33 3.60
C VAL A 165 15.63 2.52 4.18
N ARG A 166 16.06 1.66 5.09
CA ARG A 166 17.39 1.72 5.71
C ARG A 166 18.51 1.50 4.68
N VAL A 167 18.35 0.52 3.79
CA VAL A 167 19.30 0.29 2.68
C VAL A 167 19.29 1.50 1.73
N TRP A 168 18.13 2.02 1.32
CA TRP A 168 18.05 3.18 0.45
C TRP A 168 18.68 4.46 1.03
N ARG A 169 18.69 4.56 2.36
CA ARG A 169 19.36 5.65 3.11
C ARG A 169 20.84 5.40 3.38
N GLY A 170 21.39 4.24 2.98
CA GLY A 170 22.78 3.87 3.26
C GLY A 170 23.07 3.58 4.74
N LEU A 171 22.04 3.29 5.55
CA LEU A 171 22.20 2.96 6.98
C LEU A 171 22.55 1.49 7.19
N ASP A 172 22.11 0.62 6.29
CA ASP A 172 22.46 -0.79 6.26
C ASP A 172 23.22 -1.10 4.95
N PRO A 173 24.19 -2.01 4.96
CA PRO A 173 24.97 -2.36 3.78
C PRO A 173 24.10 -3.11 2.75
N GLU A 174 24.39 -2.93 1.47
CA GLU A 174 23.86 -3.78 0.42
C GLU A 174 24.50 -5.18 0.48
N GLY A 175 23.70 -6.22 0.20
CA GLY A 175 24.19 -7.59 0.03
C GLY A 175 24.98 -7.75 -1.28
N GLU A 176 25.84 -8.78 -1.32
CA GLU A 176 26.74 -9.08 -2.46
C GLU A 176 26.48 -10.47 -3.07
N GLU A 177 25.49 -11.22 -2.52
CA GLU A 177 25.20 -12.59 -2.96
C GLU A 177 24.69 -12.61 -4.41
N ARG A 178 25.19 -13.55 -5.19
CA ARG A 178 24.68 -13.80 -6.54
C ARG A 178 23.38 -14.59 -6.48
N CYS A 179 22.44 -14.20 -7.33
CA CYS A 179 21.15 -14.88 -7.47
C CYS A 179 20.67 -14.82 -8.93
N SER A 180 19.54 -15.48 -9.19
CA SER A 180 18.79 -15.28 -10.43
C SER A 180 17.32 -15.02 -10.14
N VAL A 181 16.65 -14.32 -11.04
CA VAL A 181 15.20 -14.09 -11.02
C VAL A 181 14.66 -14.37 -12.42
N GLY A 182 13.87 -15.45 -12.56
CA GLY A 182 13.36 -15.86 -13.86
C GLY A 182 14.48 -16.17 -14.89
N GLY A 183 15.59 -16.74 -14.44
CA GLY A 183 16.75 -17.08 -15.26
C GLY A 183 17.69 -15.91 -15.59
N ARG A 184 17.38 -14.67 -15.15
CA ARG A 184 18.25 -13.50 -15.32
C ARG A 184 19.20 -13.35 -14.13
N GLY A 185 20.49 -13.16 -14.39
CA GLY A 185 21.49 -12.94 -13.36
C GLY A 185 21.27 -11.62 -12.61
N ALA A 186 21.46 -11.67 -11.30
CA ALA A 186 21.32 -10.50 -10.44
C ALA A 186 22.18 -10.62 -9.17
N ARG A 187 22.35 -9.50 -8.48
CA ARG A 187 22.88 -9.41 -7.12
C ARG A 187 21.72 -9.22 -6.14
N LEU A 188 21.70 -9.99 -5.07
CA LEU A 188 20.75 -9.84 -3.97
C LEU A 188 21.21 -8.70 -3.07
N VAL A 189 20.57 -7.54 -3.21
CA VAL A 189 20.87 -6.32 -2.45
C VAL A 189 20.28 -6.39 -1.04
N LEU A 190 19.06 -6.91 -0.93
CA LEU A 190 18.37 -7.08 0.36
C LEU A 190 17.46 -8.32 0.32
N TRP A 191 17.44 -9.05 1.44
CA TRP A 191 16.51 -10.15 1.71
C TRP A 191 15.80 -9.90 3.02
N ALA A 192 14.53 -9.52 3.01
CA ALA A 192 13.76 -9.14 4.17
C ALA A 192 12.47 -9.97 4.31
N ARG A 193 11.92 -10.06 5.50
CA ARG A 193 10.61 -10.68 5.73
C ARG A 193 9.52 -9.90 5.02
N ASP A 194 8.51 -10.62 4.53
CA ASP A 194 7.34 -10.05 3.89
C ASP A 194 6.07 -10.35 4.69
N TYR A 195 4.97 -9.71 4.32
CA TYR A 195 3.69 -9.78 5.02
C TYR A 195 3.03 -11.17 4.98
N ASP A 196 3.31 -11.96 3.99
CA ASP A 196 2.75 -13.31 3.79
C ASP A 196 3.49 -14.40 4.58
N GLY A 197 4.46 -14.01 5.41
CA GLY A 197 5.36 -14.92 6.14
C GLY A 197 6.56 -15.40 5.32
N GLY A 198 6.62 -15.06 4.04
CA GLY A 198 7.75 -15.31 3.15
C GLY A 198 8.82 -14.24 3.21
N PHE A 199 9.38 -13.92 2.06
CA PHE A 199 10.44 -12.92 1.90
C PHE A 199 10.17 -12.01 0.71
N LYS A 200 10.64 -10.79 0.81
CA LYS A 200 10.75 -9.79 -0.25
C LYS A 200 12.22 -9.51 -0.51
N ALA A 201 12.60 -9.37 -1.77
CA ALA A 201 13.97 -9.11 -2.18
C ALA A 201 14.08 -7.80 -2.95
N LEU A 202 15.12 -7.02 -2.64
CA LEU A 202 15.65 -6.02 -3.54
C LEU A 202 16.79 -6.68 -4.30
N VAL A 203 16.67 -6.74 -5.62
CA VAL A 203 17.69 -7.31 -6.50
C VAL A 203 18.20 -6.26 -7.48
N ARG A 204 19.47 -6.35 -7.84
CA ARG A 204 20.08 -5.55 -8.90
C ARG A 204 20.46 -6.46 -10.05
N PHE A 205 19.73 -6.32 -11.16
CA PHE A 205 20.03 -7.07 -12.38
C PHE A 205 21.32 -6.58 -13.03
N ASP A 206 22.01 -7.49 -13.72
CA ASP A 206 23.24 -7.16 -14.43
C ASP A 206 22.98 -6.25 -15.64
N ASP A 207 21.77 -6.27 -16.19
CA ASP A 207 21.36 -5.63 -17.44
C ASP A 207 20.23 -4.58 -17.31
N ASP A 208 19.56 -4.47 -16.13
CA ASP A 208 18.32 -3.70 -16.05
C ASP A 208 18.07 -3.02 -14.67
N GLY A 209 19.10 -2.78 -13.92
CA GLY A 209 19.01 -2.04 -12.66
C GLY A 209 18.28 -2.78 -11.54
N ASP A 210 17.68 -2.02 -10.63
CA ASP A 210 17.10 -2.55 -9.38
C ASP A 210 15.62 -2.91 -9.54
N GLN A 211 15.18 -3.97 -8.83
CA GLN A 211 13.77 -4.33 -8.70
C GLN A 211 13.45 -4.88 -7.29
N VAL A 212 12.22 -4.65 -6.83
CA VAL A 212 11.66 -5.32 -5.67
C VAL A 212 10.76 -6.45 -6.14
N VAL A 213 11.09 -7.68 -5.72
CA VAL A 213 10.39 -8.90 -6.13
C VAL A 213 10.03 -9.77 -4.92
N GLY A 214 9.01 -10.63 -5.06
CA GLY A 214 8.74 -11.67 -4.06
C GLY A 214 9.92 -12.63 -3.94
N GLY A 215 10.27 -13.02 -2.73
CA GLY A 215 11.42 -13.92 -2.47
C GLY A 215 11.27 -15.28 -3.14
N SER A 216 10.05 -15.77 -3.33
CA SER A 216 9.78 -17.02 -4.04
C SER A 216 10.22 -17.02 -5.52
N ARG A 217 10.50 -15.84 -6.08
CA ARG A 217 11.02 -15.67 -7.45
C ARG A 217 12.55 -15.66 -7.53
N VAL A 218 13.22 -15.62 -6.38
CA VAL A 218 14.69 -15.51 -6.30
C VAL A 218 15.30 -16.89 -6.11
N GLU A 219 16.18 -17.28 -7.01
CA GLU A 219 16.99 -18.49 -6.93
C GLU A 219 18.39 -18.09 -6.42
N ARG A 220 18.65 -18.38 -5.16
CA ARG A 220 19.93 -18.07 -4.50
C ARG A 220 20.98 -19.09 -4.88
N GLN A 221 22.19 -18.61 -5.21
CA GLN A 221 23.35 -19.48 -5.42
C GLN A 221 24.01 -19.68 -4.06
N LEU A 222 23.72 -20.84 -3.44
CA LEU A 222 24.34 -21.28 -2.18
C LEU A 222 25.77 -21.75 -2.40
#